data_fa61b85770244816a87bfdaad52ca385
#
_entry.id   fa61b85770244816a87bfdaad52ca385
#
_cell.length_a   1.000
_cell.length_b   1.000
_cell.length_c   1.000
_cell.angle_alpha   90.00
_cell.angle_beta   90.00
_cell.angle_gamma   90.00
#
_symmetry.space_group_name_H-M   'P 1'
#
loop_
_entity.id
_entity.type
_entity.pdbx_description
1 polymer ?
#
loop_
_entity_poly.entity_id
_entity_poly.type
_entity_poly.pdbx_seq_one_letter_code
_entity_poly.pdbx_strand_id
1 'polypeptide(L)'
;MSVARGEKLLERMRANPRDWRIEDVSAVCAAFGIACTPPRKGSHYKVKQAGQATMLTVPAHKPIKPWYIEALVEMIDRVRETQS
;
A
#
# COMPACT_ATOMS: atom_id res chain seq x y z
N MET A 1 13.80 5.69 1.03
CA MET A 1 13.67 4.62 0.01
C MET A 1 13.48 5.25 -1.35
N SER A 2 14.11 4.71 -2.38
CA SER A 2 13.99 5.25 -3.73
C SER A 2 12.73 4.78 -4.43
N VAL A 3 12.24 5.59 -5.38
CA VAL A 3 11.06 5.24 -6.18
C VAL A 3 11.31 3.95 -6.97
N ALA A 4 12.54 3.77 -7.48
CA ALA A 4 12.88 2.56 -8.23
C ALA A 4 12.67 1.28 -7.39
N ARG A 5 13.01 1.35 -6.11
CA ARG A 5 12.80 0.22 -5.20
C ARG A 5 11.31 0.01 -4.94
N GLY A 6 10.56 1.10 -4.81
CA GLY A 6 9.12 1.05 -4.66
C GLY A 6 8.43 0.46 -5.89
N GLU A 7 8.90 0.82 -7.07
CA GLU A 7 8.38 0.28 -8.33
C GLU A 7 8.59 -1.23 -8.42
N LYS A 8 9.76 -1.71 -8.03
CA LYS A 8 10.04 -3.16 -7.99
C LYS A 8 9.08 -3.87 -7.03
N LEU A 9 8.91 -3.30 -5.84
CA LEU A 9 8.02 -3.86 -4.84
C LEU A 9 6.57 -3.90 -5.35
N LEU A 10 6.14 -2.82 -5.99
CA LEU A 10 4.80 -2.72 -6.57
C LEU A 10 4.58 -3.80 -7.64
N GLU A 11 5.56 -3.99 -8.52
CA GLU A 11 5.44 -4.99 -9.58
C GLU A 11 5.39 -6.41 -9.01
N ARG A 12 6.12 -6.67 -7.95
CA ARG A 12 6.07 -7.96 -7.28
C ARG A 12 4.70 -8.20 -6.63
N MET A 13 4.13 -7.17 -6.04
CA MET A 13 2.78 -7.25 -5.45
C MET A 13 1.73 -7.49 -6.54
N ARG A 14 1.89 -6.83 -7.68
CA ARG A 14 0.98 -7.00 -8.82
C ARG A 14 1.04 -8.42 -9.36
N ALA A 15 2.25 -8.97 -9.49
CA ALA A 15 2.46 -10.31 -10.02
C ALA A 15 1.98 -11.39 -9.05
N ASN A 16 2.13 -11.14 -7.73
CA ASN A 16 1.72 -12.08 -6.70
C ASN A 16 1.24 -11.33 -5.47
N PRO A 17 -0.07 -11.22 -5.25
CA PRO A 17 -0.63 -10.50 -4.11
C PRO A 17 -0.63 -11.30 -2.80
N ARG A 18 0.07 -12.42 -2.75
CA ARG A 18 0.10 -13.30 -1.58
C ARG A 18 1.37 -13.13 -0.76
N ASP A 19 1.29 -13.49 0.51
CA ASP A 19 2.44 -13.56 1.43
C ASP A 19 3.12 -12.21 1.71
N TRP A 20 2.32 -11.15 1.73
CA TRP A 20 2.82 -9.82 2.06
C TRP A 20 2.50 -9.46 3.51
N ARG A 21 3.34 -8.61 4.09
CA ARG A 21 3.21 -8.15 5.46
C ARG A 21 2.96 -6.65 5.51
N ILE A 22 2.53 -6.17 6.66
CA ILE A 22 2.23 -4.73 6.82
C ILE A 22 3.48 -3.86 6.62
N GLU A 23 4.65 -4.38 6.97
CA GLU A 23 5.91 -3.67 6.72
C GLU A 23 6.13 -3.41 5.23
N ASP A 24 5.73 -4.36 4.39
CA ASP A 24 5.83 -4.21 2.94
C ASP A 24 4.84 -3.15 2.43
N VAL A 25 3.63 -3.14 2.98
CA VAL A 25 2.62 -2.13 2.64
C VAL A 25 3.13 -0.74 3.01
N SER A 26 3.68 -0.60 4.21
CA SER A 26 4.23 0.66 4.67
C SER A 26 5.38 1.13 3.77
N ALA A 27 6.24 0.21 3.37
CA ALA A 27 7.40 0.51 2.52
C ALA A 27 6.97 1.00 1.13
N VAL A 28 6.03 0.31 0.48
CA VAL A 28 5.58 0.71 -0.85
C VAL A 28 4.81 2.03 -0.80
N CYS A 29 4.03 2.24 0.24
CA CYS A 29 3.31 3.51 0.42
C CYS A 29 4.29 4.67 0.56
N ALA A 30 5.33 4.50 1.37
CA ALA A 30 6.34 5.54 1.59
C ALA A 30 7.05 5.91 0.27
N ALA A 31 7.31 4.91 -0.57
CA ALA A 31 7.99 5.14 -1.85
C ALA A 31 7.16 6.02 -2.80
N PHE A 32 5.84 6.00 -2.68
CA PHE A 32 4.95 6.78 -3.56
C PHE A 32 4.27 7.94 -2.85
N GLY A 33 4.73 8.29 -1.65
CA GLY A 33 4.19 9.43 -0.92
C GLY A 33 2.77 9.23 -0.39
N ILE A 34 2.38 7.99 -0.14
CA ILE A 34 1.07 7.65 0.38
C ILE A 34 1.18 7.45 1.89
N ALA A 35 0.29 8.08 2.64
CA ALA A 35 0.27 7.94 4.09
C ALA A 35 -0.23 6.55 4.49
N CYS A 36 0.55 5.87 5.34
CA CYS A 36 0.17 4.59 5.91
C CYS A 36 0.24 4.74 7.42
N THR A 37 -0.90 5.02 8.04
CA THR A 37 -0.97 5.39 9.44
C THR A 37 -1.26 4.17 10.31
N PRO A 38 -0.40 3.87 11.29
CA PRO A 38 -0.66 2.76 12.20
C PRO A 38 -1.84 3.06 13.12
N PRO A 39 -2.53 2.02 13.61
CA PRO A 39 -3.67 2.21 14.50
C PRO A 39 -3.21 2.61 15.90
N ARG A 40 -4.07 3.33 16.61
CA ARG A 40 -3.85 3.58 18.04
C ARG A 40 -4.15 2.33 18.84
N LYS A 41 -5.18 1.60 18.41
CA LYS A 41 -5.58 0.32 19.00
C LYS A 41 -5.94 -0.64 17.87
N GLY A 42 -5.67 -1.93 18.09
CA GLY A 42 -6.00 -2.95 17.11
C GLY A 42 -4.95 -3.08 16.02
N SER A 43 -5.35 -3.58 14.87
CA SER A 43 -4.44 -3.97 13.81
C SER A 43 -4.75 -3.34 12.44
N HIS A 44 -5.62 -2.34 12.39
CA HIS A 44 -6.06 -1.76 11.12
C HIS A 44 -5.26 -0.50 10.77
N TYR A 45 -4.42 -0.60 9.75
CA TYR A 45 -3.66 0.52 9.23
C TYR A 45 -4.51 1.29 8.22
N LYS A 46 -4.37 2.60 8.22
CA LYS A 46 -5.12 3.47 7.28
C LYS A 46 -4.18 3.95 6.19
N VAL A 47 -4.52 3.63 4.95
CA VAL A 47 -3.74 4.01 3.77
C VAL A 47 -4.54 5.07 3.01
N LYS A 48 -3.97 6.28 2.90
CA LYS A 48 -4.67 7.40 2.28
C LYS A 48 -3.69 8.29 1.53
N GLN A 49 -4.09 8.68 0.32
CA GLN A 49 -3.36 9.67 -0.47
C GLN A 49 -3.93 11.05 -0.17
N ALA A 50 -3.04 12.02 0.05
CA ALA A 50 -3.44 13.40 0.27
C ALA A 50 -4.27 13.90 -0.93
N GLY A 51 -5.40 14.53 -0.63
CA GLY A 51 -6.31 15.04 -1.66
C GLY A 51 -7.27 14.03 -2.23
N GLN A 52 -7.18 12.76 -1.82
CA GLN A 52 -8.09 11.71 -2.26
C GLN A 52 -9.15 11.46 -1.19
N ALA A 53 -10.38 11.24 -1.63
CA ALA A 53 -11.47 10.89 -0.72
C ALA A 53 -11.41 9.43 -0.29
N THR A 54 -10.83 8.58 -1.13
CA THR A 54 -10.77 7.15 -0.90
C THR A 54 -9.68 6.79 0.11
N MET A 55 -10.03 5.93 1.06
CA MET A 55 -9.11 5.43 2.06
C MET A 55 -9.21 3.92 2.10
N LEU A 56 -8.05 3.26 2.12
CA LEU A 56 -7.98 1.81 2.26
C LEU A 56 -7.57 1.46 3.69
N THR A 57 -8.33 0.57 4.32
CA THR A 57 -7.99 0.08 5.65
C THR A 57 -7.43 -1.34 5.52
N VAL A 58 -6.22 -1.54 6.01
CA VAL A 58 -5.50 -2.82 5.86
C VAL A 58 -5.23 -3.42 7.24
N PRO A 59 -5.78 -4.60 7.56
CA PRO A 59 -5.45 -5.26 8.82
C PRO A 59 -4.04 -5.84 8.76
N ALA A 60 -3.31 -5.72 9.87
CA ALA A 60 -1.92 -6.19 9.94
C ALA A 60 -1.82 -7.67 10.28
N HIS A 61 -2.62 -8.50 9.63
CA HIS A 61 -2.57 -9.95 9.79
C HIS A 61 -1.42 -10.53 8.98
N LYS A 62 -0.89 -11.65 9.40
CA LYS A 62 0.21 -12.33 8.73
C LYS A 62 -0.29 -13.64 8.12
N PRO A 63 -0.30 -13.77 6.80
CA PRO A 63 -0.07 -12.72 5.80
C PRO A 63 -1.31 -11.85 5.59
N ILE A 64 -1.13 -10.71 4.93
CA ILE A 64 -2.25 -9.85 4.55
C ILE A 64 -3.03 -10.55 3.44
N LYS A 65 -4.35 -10.52 3.52
CA LYS A 65 -5.18 -11.18 2.50
C LYS A 65 -4.94 -10.56 1.13
N PRO A 66 -4.87 -11.38 0.07
CA PRO A 66 -4.52 -10.90 -1.28
C PRO A 66 -5.36 -9.73 -1.79
N TRP A 67 -6.65 -9.69 -1.49
CA TRP A 67 -7.51 -8.64 -2.03
C TRP A 67 -7.14 -7.24 -1.48
N TYR A 68 -6.54 -7.17 -0.29
CA TYR A 68 -6.04 -5.90 0.22
C TYR A 68 -4.83 -5.43 -0.59
N ILE A 69 -3.97 -6.37 -0.97
CA ILE A 69 -2.80 -6.05 -1.79
C ILE A 69 -3.24 -5.61 -3.18
N GLU A 70 -4.22 -6.29 -3.76
CA GLU A 70 -4.77 -5.90 -5.06
C GLU A 70 -5.36 -4.49 -5.02
N ALA A 71 -6.10 -4.17 -3.95
CA ALA A 71 -6.67 -2.84 -3.76
C ALA A 71 -5.58 -1.78 -3.59
N LEU A 72 -4.51 -2.13 -2.89
CA LEU A 72 -3.37 -1.23 -2.69
C LEU A 72 -2.67 -0.93 -4.01
N VAL A 73 -2.42 -1.97 -4.81
CA VAL A 73 -1.79 -1.80 -6.13
C VAL A 73 -2.63 -0.87 -7.00
N GLU A 74 -3.94 -1.06 -7.01
CA GLU A 74 -4.85 -0.21 -7.76
C GLU A 74 -4.80 1.24 -7.29
N MET A 75 -4.77 1.46 -5.98
CA MET A 75 -4.66 2.80 -5.41
C MET A 75 -3.37 3.48 -5.84
N ILE A 76 -2.25 2.75 -5.78
CA ILE A 76 -0.95 3.29 -6.18
C ILE A 76 -0.93 3.63 -7.67
N ASP A 77 -1.52 2.78 -8.51
CA ASP A 77 -1.61 3.05 -9.94
C ASP A 77 -2.35 4.36 -10.21
N ARG A 78 -3.44 4.62 -9.49
CA ARG A 78 -4.20 5.87 -9.64
C ARG A 78 -3.36 7.07 -9.22
N VAL A 79 -2.62 6.94 -8.13
CA VAL A 79 -1.74 8.01 -7.66
C VAL A 79 -0.69 8.33 -8.71
N ARG A 80 -0.08 7.32 -9.30
CA ARG A 80 0.95 7.51 -10.33
C ARG A 80 0.37 8.18 -11.58
N GLU A 81 -0.85 7.82 -11.96
CA GLU A 81 -1.52 8.43 -13.10
C GLU A 81 -1.74 9.92 -12.90
N THR A 82 -2.11 10.33 -11.68
CA THR A 82 -2.36 11.74 -11.38
C THR A 82 -1.09 12.55 -11.22
N GLN A 83 0.05 11.91 -11.04
CA GLN A 83 1.34 12.58 -10.86
C GLN A 83 2.14 12.69 -12.15
N SER A 84 1.73 12.04 -13.18
CA SER A 84 2.47 12.04 -14.45
C SER A 84 2.11 13.20 -15.36
#